data_45afb1cff68dde68e4c68214eb8d021b
#
_entry.id   45afb1cff68dde68e4c68214eb8d021b
#
_cell.length_a   1.000
_cell.length_b   1.000
_cell.length_c   1.000
_cell.angle_alpha   90.00
_cell.angle_beta   90.00
_cell.angle_gamma   90.00
#
_symmetry.space_group_name_H-M   'P 1'
#
loop_
_entity.id
_entity.type
_entity.pdbx_description
1 polymer ?
#
loop_
_entity_poly.entity_id
_entity_poly.type
_entity_poly.pdbx_seq_one_letter_code
_entity_poly.pdbx_strand_id
1 'polypeptide(L)'
;MLGTVAALLAGVAGFPLVILTIETLAGLRRPQAPALNGPAPRTTVIIPAHNEEGGIAATVAAIKPSGVDILVVADNCTDATAKRAREAGATAVERHDATARGKGYALAFGREALRRDPPDVVIILDADCVPDGDALSRLARHAARTGRAVQARNELQTRVDDPPMTRISNFAFSLKNVVRQRGMMRIAGTCVLTGTGMAFPWDQFRDAPLATADSVEDLAIGLALVRRGHAPVYRDDARVTSPAASGTAAVTQRTRWEHGFIATASRIAPRMIGHGIARLDWRAFWLGLHLMVPPLALTFGLALIALAIVTGLGQVAGFVPALALLSIITVAGLAVLGGWAQVGRAALPFAMLIRVPLYIAWKLPIYLKLTRGADRRWTRTERD
;
A
#
# COMPACT_ATOMS: atom_id res chain seq x y z
N MET A 1 4.18 -37.67 17.30
CA MET A 1 4.56 -37.17 15.96
C MET A 1 3.41 -36.41 15.28
N LEU A 2 2.23 -37.02 15.06
CA LEU A 2 1.10 -36.32 14.39
C LEU A 2 0.60 -35.08 15.16
N GLY A 3 0.55 -35.12 16.49
CA GLY A 3 0.19 -33.96 17.31
C GLY A 3 1.15 -32.77 17.18
N THR A 4 2.46 -33.05 17.09
CA THR A 4 3.49 -32.03 16.86
C THR A 4 3.34 -31.40 15.47
N VAL A 5 3.05 -32.22 14.44
CA VAL A 5 2.79 -31.73 13.07
C VAL A 5 1.55 -30.85 13.04
N ALA A 6 0.46 -31.27 13.68
CA ALA A 6 -0.77 -30.48 13.79
C ALA A 6 -0.53 -29.14 14.49
N ALA A 7 0.21 -29.13 15.58
CA ALA A 7 0.56 -27.92 16.31
C ALA A 7 1.44 -26.96 15.51
N LEU A 8 2.45 -27.48 14.78
CA LEU A 8 3.28 -26.67 13.91
C LEU A 8 2.48 -26.06 12.76
N LEU A 9 1.61 -26.84 12.11
CA LEU A 9 0.76 -26.34 11.03
C LEU A 9 -0.18 -25.25 11.51
N ALA A 10 -0.83 -25.46 12.68
CA ALA A 10 -1.68 -24.46 13.30
C ALA A 10 -0.91 -23.18 13.65
N GLY A 11 0.31 -23.30 14.18
CA GLY A 11 1.18 -22.16 14.51
C GLY A 11 1.59 -21.37 13.28
N VAL A 12 2.06 -22.04 12.24
CA VAL A 12 2.47 -21.39 10.97
C VAL A 12 1.29 -20.66 10.31
N ALA A 13 0.12 -21.29 10.23
CA ALA A 13 -1.07 -20.69 9.64
C ALA A 13 -1.69 -19.58 10.53
N GLY A 14 -1.60 -19.72 11.84
CA GLY A 14 -2.12 -18.75 12.81
C GLY A 14 -1.25 -17.51 12.98
N PHE A 15 0.07 -17.62 12.78
CA PHE A 15 1.02 -16.52 13.03
C PHE A 15 0.68 -15.23 12.25
N PRO A 16 0.46 -15.26 10.91
CA PRO A 16 0.06 -14.06 10.16
C PRO A 16 -1.26 -13.46 10.65
N LEU A 17 -2.22 -14.29 11.09
CA LEU A 17 -3.49 -13.83 11.64
C LEU A 17 -3.32 -13.11 12.98
N VAL A 18 -2.38 -13.56 13.82
CA VAL A 18 -2.06 -12.89 15.09
C VAL A 18 -1.51 -11.49 14.82
N ILE A 19 -0.55 -11.35 13.91
CA ILE A 19 0.00 -10.03 13.52
C ILE A 19 -1.09 -9.14 12.92
N LEU A 20 -1.91 -9.67 12.00
CA LEU A 20 -3.05 -8.97 11.42
C LEU A 20 -4.00 -8.45 12.51
N THR A 21 -4.32 -9.29 13.49
CA THR A 21 -5.21 -8.97 14.60
C THR A 21 -4.66 -7.83 15.44
N ILE A 22 -3.39 -7.95 15.88
CA ILE A 22 -2.73 -6.94 16.71
C ILE A 22 -2.74 -5.58 16.00
N GLU A 23 -2.31 -5.53 14.74
CA GLU A 23 -2.28 -4.29 13.95
C GLU A 23 -3.70 -3.72 13.73
N THR A 24 -4.67 -4.59 13.44
CA THR A 24 -6.04 -4.14 13.20
C THR A 24 -6.66 -3.58 14.47
N LEU A 25 -6.58 -4.28 15.60
CA LEU A 25 -7.11 -3.81 16.89
C LEU A 25 -6.44 -2.50 17.33
N ALA A 26 -5.11 -2.43 17.23
CA ALA A 26 -4.38 -1.19 17.51
C ALA A 26 -4.80 -0.03 16.59
N GLY A 27 -5.21 -0.32 15.35
CA GLY A 27 -5.65 0.67 14.37
C GLY A 27 -7.11 1.09 14.45
N LEU A 28 -7.95 0.45 15.27
CA LEU A 28 -9.37 0.84 15.41
C LEU A 28 -9.54 2.22 16.02
N ARG A 29 -8.66 2.64 16.92
CA ARG A 29 -8.69 3.99 17.46
C ARG A 29 -8.04 4.95 16.46
N ARG A 30 -8.78 5.98 16.02
CA ARG A 30 -8.24 7.02 15.15
C ARG A 30 -7.16 7.84 15.89
N PRO A 31 -6.04 8.18 15.23
CA PRO A 31 -5.06 9.09 15.81
C PRO A 31 -5.63 10.51 15.84
N GLN A 32 -5.23 11.29 16.84
CA GLN A 32 -5.47 12.72 16.81
C GLN A 32 -4.53 13.37 15.80
N ALA A 33 -5.08 14.30 15.00
CA ALA A 33 -4.28 15.05 14.06
C ALA A 33 -3.43 16.08 14.83
N PRO A 34 -2.08 16.04 14.75
CA PRO A 34 -1.26 17.06 15.37
C PRO A 34 -1.46 18.39 14.66
N ALA A 35 -1.56 19.47 15.42
CA ALA A 35 -1.55 20.82 14.85
C ALA A 35 -0.26 21.05 14.04
N LEU A 36 -0.40 21.60 12.85
CA LEU A 36 0.71 21.91 11.94
C LEU A 36 0.80 23.44 11.79
N ASN A 37 1.39 24.08 12.79
CA ASN A 37 1.65 25.50 12.78
C ASN A 37 2.97 25.81 12.05
N GLY A 38 3.13 27.03 11.57
CA GLY A 38 4.34 27.50 10.88
C GLY A 38 4.13 27.72 9.38
N PRO A 39 5.15 28.26 8.67
CA PRO A 39 5.08 28.55 7.25
C PRO A 39 4.95 27.25 6.43
N ALA A 40 4.34 27.36 5.24
CA ALA A 40 4.31 26.25 4.31
C ALA A 40 5.71 26.06 3.71
N PRO A 41 6.25 24.85 3.67
CA PRO A 41 7.52 24.59 2.98
C PRO A 41 7.31 24.71 1.47
N ARG A 42 8.36 25.11 0.72
CA ARG A 42 8.34 25.06 -0.73
C ARG A 42 8.19 23.61 -1.17
N THR A 43 7.10 23.34 -1.86
CA THR A 43 6.68 21.95 -2.14
C THR A 43 6.46 21.75 -3.63
N THR A 44 7.01 20.67 -4.17
CA THR A 44 6.73 20.22 -5.54
C THR A 44 6.04 18.86 -5.52
N VAL A 45 4.91 18.75 -6.22
CA VAL A 45 4.25 17.47 -6.49
C VAL A 45 4.81 16.89 -7.79
N ILE A 46 5.40 15.69 -7.72
CA ILE A 46 5.83 14.93 -8.91
C ILE A 46 4.73 13.95 -9.28
N ILE A 47 4.29 14.02 -10.54
CA ILE A 47 3.29 13.12 -11.11
C ILE A 47 3.93 12.31 -12.24
N PRO A 48 4.32 11.04 -12.00
CA PRO A 48 4.73 10.15 -13.09
C PRO A 48 3.49 9.76 -13.92
N ALA A 49 3.55 9.98 -15.23
CA ALA A 49 2.43 9.74 -16.14
C ALA A 49 2.89 8.96 -17.39
N HIS A 50 2.09 7.99 -17.82
CA HIS A 50 2.32 7.22 -19.04
C HIS A 50 1.00 7.04 -19.80
N ASN A 51 0.82 7.80 -20.87
CA ASN A 51 -0.41 7.84 -21.68
C ASN A 51 -1.66 8.13 -20.83
N GLU A 52 -1.66 9.28 -20.17
CA GLU A 52 -2.72 9.75 -19.26
C GLU A 52 -3.40 11.04 -19.79
N GLU A 53 -3.43 11.26 -21.12
CA GLU A 53 -3.99 12.48 -21.74
C GLU A 53 -5.44 12.76 -21.33
N GLY A 54 -6.24 11.70 -21.08
CA GLY A 54 -7.64 11.81 -20.67
C GLY A 54 -7.87 12.30 -19.25
N GLY A 55 -6.91 12.07 -18.32
CA GLY A 55 -7.07 12.33 -16.88
C GLY A 55 -6.15 13.39 -16.32
N ILE A 56 -4.96 13.58 -16.91
CA ILE A 56 -3.90 14.41 -16.32
C ILE A 56 -4.32 15.86 -16.05
N ALA A 57 -5.11 16.46 -16.93
CA ALA A 57 -5.58 17.83 -16.75
C ALA A 57 -6.49 17.98 -15.51
N ALA A 58 -7.36 17.00 -15.26
CA ALA A 58 -8.22 16.98 -14.07
C ALA A 58 -7.41 16.81 -12.79
N THR A 59 -6.39 15.93 -12.80
CA THR A 59 -5.47 15.76 -11.66
C THR A 59 -4.70 17.03 -11.36
N VAL A 60 -4.13 17.69 -12.36
CA VAL A 60 -3.44 18.99 -12.19
C VAL A 60 -4.40 20.04 -11.63
N ALA A 61 -5.63 20.13 -12.17
CA ALA A 61 -6.65 21.08 -11.69
C ALA A 61 -7.03 20.83 -10.22
N ALA A 62 -7.10 19.57 -9.78
CA ALA A 62 -7.39 19.21 -8.39
C ALA A 62 -6.27 19.60 -7.41
N ILE A 63 -5.02 19.62 -7.87
CA ILE A 63 -3.84 19.97 -7.06
C ILE A 63 -3.62 21.49 -7.00
N LYS A 64 -3.90 22.20 -8.07
CA LYS A 64 -3.60 23.63 -8.25
C LYS A 64 -4.06 24.56 -7.08
N PRO A 65 -5.25 24.34 -6.46
CA PRO A 65 -5.69 25.15 -5.33
C PRO A 65 -4.78 25.06 -4.09
N SER A 66 -3.91 24.05 -4.00
CA SER A 66 -2.97 23.87 -2.89
C SER A 66 -1.78 24.84 -2.94
N GLY A 67 -1.58 25.57 -4.05
CA GLY A 67 -0.49 26.53 -4.22
C GLY A 67 0.90 25.89 -4.26
N VAL A 68 1.00 24.60 -4.59
CA VAL A 68 2.27 23.88 -4.72
C VAL A 68 2.72 23.84 -6.19
N ASP A 69 4.02 23.70 -6.43
CA ASP A 69 4.56 23.46 -7.76
C ASP A 69 4.18 22.05 -8.25
N ILE A 70 3.85 21.92 -9.54
CA ILE A 70 3.46 20.63 -10.12
C ILE A 70 4.43 20.29 -11.25
N LEU A 71 5.10 19.14 -11.13
CA LEU A 71 6.00 18.57 -12.13
C LEU A 71 5.41 17.25 -12.66
N VAL A 72 4.94 17.24 -13.90
CA VAL A 72 4.51 16.00 -14.57
C VAL A 72 5.71 15.41 -15.33
N VAL A 73 6.00 14.14 -15.08
CA VAL A 73 6.98 13.37 -15.82
C VAL A 73 6.25 12.48 -16.81
N ALA A 74 6.16 12.91 -18.07
CA ALA A 74 5.58 12.13 -19.16
C ALA A 74 6.60 11.07 -19.61
N ASP A 75 6.47 9.84 -19.07
CA ASP A 75 7.43 8.76 -19.30
C ASP A 75 6.97 7.84 -20.43
N ASN A 76 7.75 7.83 -21.53
CA ASN A 76 7.47 7.02 -22.70
C ASN A 76 6.04 7.20 -23.25
N CYS A 77 5.48 8.41 -23.18
CA CYS A 77 4.17 8.73 -23.71
C CYS A 77 4.16 8.74 -25.23
N THR A 78 3.07 8.26 -25.81
CA THR A 78 2.77 8.30 -27.26
C THR A 78 1.55 9.15 -27.57
N ASP A 79 0.92 9.74 -26.55
CA ASP A 79 -0.27 10.58 -26.57
C ASP A 79 0.04 12.04 -26.19
N ALA A 80 -0.99 12.86 -26.00
CA ALA A 80 -0.85 14.27 -25.67
C ALA A 80 -0.67 14.56 -24.18
N THR A 81 -0.27 13.58 -23.33
CA THR A 81 -0.14 13.73 -21.86
C THR A 81 0.65 14.98 -21.47
N ALA A 82 1.88 15.15 -22.00
CA ALA A 82 2.74 16.29 -21.65
C ALA A 82 2.12 17.64 -22.06
N LYS A 83 1.51 17.71 -23.25
CA LYS A 83 0.82 18.89 -23.75
C LYS A 83 -0.36 19.24 -22.83
N ARG A 84 -1.22 18.29 -22.49
CA ARG A 84 -2.39 18.48 -21.62
C ARG A 84 -1.98 18.92 -20.21
N ALA A 85 -0.88 18.39 -19.68
CA ALA A 85 -0.35 18.81 -18.38
C ALA A 85 0.08 20.29 -18.40
N ARG A 86 0.79 20.74 -19.45
CA ARG A 86 1.21 22.14 -19.60
C ARG A 86 0.01 23.09 -19.78
N GLU A 87 -0.96 22.70 -20.58
CA GLU A 87 -2.21 23.46 -20.77
C GLU A 87 -2.99 23.63 -19.45
N ALA A 88 -2.95 22.63 -18.57
CA ALA A 88 -3.55 22.70 -17.24
C ALA A 88 -2.75 23.55 -16.23
N GLY A 89 -1.53 23.95 -16.59
CA GLY A 89 -0.66 24.82 -15.79
C GLY A 89 0.39 24.10 -14.94
N ALA A 90 0.73 22.85 -15.27
CA ALA A 90 1.87 22.16 -14.70
C ALA A 90 3.14 22.35 -15.55
N THR A 91 4.31 22.26 -14.92
CA THR A 91 5.55 21.98 -15.64
C THR A 91 5.55 20.52 -16.09
N ALA A 92 5.87 20.25 -17.37
CA ALA A 92 5.96 18.88 -17.86
C ALA A 92 7.29 18.63 -18.53
N VAL A 93 7.95 17.55 -18.10
CA VAL A 93 9.18 17.01 -18.69
C VAL A 93 8.89 15.68 -19.36
N GLU A 94 9.54 15.42 -20.47
CA GLU A 94 9.32 14.20 -21.26
C GLU A 94 10.56 13.31 -21.19
N ARG A 95 10.35 12.03 -20.91
CA ARG A 95 11.37 11.01 -20.86
C ARG A 95 11.06 9.91 -21.86
N HIS A 96 12.01 9.60 -22.71
CA HIS A 96 11.93 8.52 -23.70
C HIS A 96 13.09 7.55 -23.50
N ASP A 97 12.79 6.35 -22.97
CA ASP A 97 13.76 5.30 -22.74
C ASP A 97 13.08 3.93 -22.85
N ALA A 98 13.37 3.22 -23.92
CA ALA A 98 12.75 1.93 -24.21
C ALA A 98 13.23 0.80 -23.28
N THR A 99 14.37 0.97 -22.63
CA THR A 99 15.02 -0.06 -21.81
C THR A 99 14.71 0.08 -20.32
N ALA A 100 14.69 1.30 -19.80
CA ALA A 100 14.45 1.60 -18.38
C ALA A 100 13.01 2.11 -18.19
N ARG A 101 12.04 1.20 -18.14
CA ARG A 101 10.61 1.50 -18.01
C ARG A 101 10.12 1.32 -16.59
N GLY A 102 9.18 2.16 -16.15
CA GLY A 102 8.49 2.05 -14.87
C GLY A 102 8.54 3.32 -14.04
N LYS A 103 7.65 3.38 -13.06
CA LYS A 103 7.44 4.53 -12.19
C LYS A 103 8.71 4.98 -11.47
N GLY A 104 9.53 4.05 -11.00
CA GLY A 104 10.79 4.37 -10.33
C GLY A 104 11.76 5.18 -11.22
N TYR A 105 11.86 4.85 -12.51
CA TYR A 105 12.70 5.60 -13.46
C TYR A 105 12.12 6.98 -13.77
N ALA A 106 10.79 7.10 -13.90
CA ALA A 106 10.13 8.39 -14.07
C ALA A 106 10.37 9.31 -12.87
N LEU A 107 10.27 8.78 -11.64
CA LEU A 107 10.57 9.52 -10.41
C LEU A 107 12.04 9.93 -10.33
N ALA A 108 12.98 9.06 -10.74
CA ALA A 108 14.40 9.39 -10.79
C ALA A 108 14.69 10.52 -11.78
N PHE A 109 14.02 10.52 -12.93
CA PHE A 109 14.12 11.58 -13.92
C PHE A 109 13.54 12.91 -13.41
N GLY A 110 12.37 12.88 -12.76
CA GLY A 110 11.76 14.04 -12.11
C GLY A 110 12.65 14.62 -10.99
N ARG A 111 13.29 13.75 -10.19
CA ARG A 111 14.28 14.16 -9.20
C ARG A 111 15.45 14.93 -9.82
N GLU A 112 15.97 14.45 -10.94
CA GLU A 112 17.08 15.13 -11.63
C GLU A 112 16.66 16.50 -12.16
N ALA A 113 15.44 16.63 -12.67
CA ALA A 113 14.89 17.92 -13.11
C ALA A 113 14.81 18.96 -11.97
N LEU A 114 14.58 18.51 -10.73
CA LEU A 114 14.51 19.39 -9.55
C LEU A 114 15.87 19.70 -8.91
N ARG A 115 16.96 19.06 -9.34
CA ARG A 115 18.29 19.20 -8.67
C ARG A 115 18.85 20.62 -8.67
N ARG A 116 18.55 21.42 -9.70
CA ARG A 116 19.11 22.77 -9.84
C ARG A 116 18.45 23.77 -8.87
N ASP A 117 17.19 23.55 -8.57
CA ASP A 117 16.40 24.37 -7.67
C ASP A 117 15.47 23.47 -6.81
N PRO A 118 16.06 22.78 -5.81
CA PRO A 118 15.33 21.78 -5.06
C PRO A 118 14.28 22.41 -4.12
N PRO A 119 13.06 21.82 -4.04
CA PRO A 119 12.07 22.21 -3.02
C PRO A 119 12.50 21.72 -1.65
N ASP A 120 11.83 22.20 -0.59
CA ASP A 120 12.00 21.65 0.76
C ASP A 120 11.39 20.23 0.86
N VAL A 121 10.24 20.04 0.18
CA VAL A 121 9.48 18.79 0.22
C VAL A 121 9.05 18.39 -1.20
N VAL A 122 9.20 17.11 -1.51
CA VAL A 122 8.62 16.48 -2.71
C VAL A 122 7.46 15.60 -2.31
N ILE A 123 6.32 15.73 -3.01
CA ILE A 123 5.18 14.81 -2.87
C ILE A 123 5.03 14.00 -4.15
N ILE A 124 4.94 12.68 -4.04
CA ILE A 124 4.64 11.79 -5.15
C ILE A 124 3.13 11.53 -5.18
N LEU A 125 2.52 11.81 -6.34
CA LEU A 125 1.09 11.57 -6.57
C LEU A 125 0.91 10.90 -7.92
N ASP A 126 0.08 9.85 -8.00
CA ASP A 126 -0.24 9.21 -9.28
C ASP A 126 -1.16 10.09 -10.14
N ALA A 127 -1.10 9.90 -11.45
CA ALA A 127 -1.77 10.74 -12.44
C ALA A 127 -3.33 10.68 -12.38
N ASP A 128 -3.89 9.76 -11.61
CA ASP A 128 -5.32 9.56 -11.40
C ASP A 128 -5.76 9.84 -9.96
N CYS A 129 -4.87 10.37 -9.12
CA CYS A 129 -5.13 10.58 -7.71
C CYS A 129 -5.63 12.00 -7.42
N VAL A 130 -6.57 12.08 -6.48
CA VAL A 130 -7.15 13.35 -6.01
C VAL A 130 -6.89 13.50 -4.52
N PRO A 131 -6.16 14.57 -4.11
CA PRO A 131 -6.00 14.88 -2.69
C PRO A 131 -7.25 15.60 -2.15
N ASP A 132 -7.66 15.26 -0.92
CA ASP A 132 -8.78 15.93 -0.26
C ASP A 132 -8.34 17.25 0.42
N GLY A 133 -9.02 18.35 0.10
CA GLY A 133 -8.86 19.63 0.79
C GLY A 133 -7.38 20.07 0.93
N ASP A 134 -6.91 20.20 2.17
CA ASP A 134 -5.56 20.62 2.51
C ASP A 134 -4.55 19.46 2.70
N ALA A 135 -4.86 18.27 2.20
CA ALA A 135 -4.05 17.08 2.41
C ALA A 135 -2.57 17.27 2.02
N LEU A 136 -2.30 17.90 0.86
CA LEU A 136 -0.92 18.16 0.41
C LEU A 136 -0.17 19.08 1.37
N SER A 137 -0.82 20.14 1.85
CA SER A 137 -0.24 21.06 2.85
C SER A 137 0.08 20.33 4.16
N ARG A 138 -0.82 19.44 4.62
CA ARG A 138 -0.61 18.62 5.82
C ARG A 138 0.57 17.68 5.68
N LEU A 139 0.69 17.03 4.55
CA LEU A 139 1.81 16.13 4.23
C LEU A 139 3.13 16.90 4.20
N ALA A 140 3.18 18.02 3.46
CA ALA A 140 4.37 18.83 3.30
C ALA A 140 4.88 19.40 4.64
N ARG A 141 3.99 20.02 5.42
CA ARG A 141 4.34 20.58 6.75
C ARG A 141 4.80 19.49 7.71
N HIS A 142 4.19 18.29 7.66
CA HIS A 142 4.60 17.20 8.53
C HIS A 142 5.99 16.66 8.12
N ALA A 143 6.24 16.47 6.84
CA ALA A 143 7.55 16.03 6.33
C ALA A 143 8.65 17.03 6.70
N ALA A 144 8.44 18.33 6.44
CA ALA A 144 9.40 19.37 6.77
C ALA A 144 9.68 19.46 8.27
N ARG A 145 8.63 19.38 9.12
CA ARG A 145 8.78 19.47 10.57
C ARG A 145 9.50 18.28 11.19
N THR A 146 9.23 17.08 10.70
CA THR A 146 9.76 15.85 11.31
C THR A 146 11.06 15.36 10.67
N GLY A 147 11.41 15.89 9.50
CA GLY A 147 12.52 15.36 8.70
C GLY A 147 12.30 13.90 8.28
N ARG A 148 11.04 13.44 8.17
CA ARG A 148 10.69 12.05 7.87
C ARG A 148 9.75 12.00 6.68
N ALA A 149 9.87 10.92 5.89
CA ALA A 149 8.89 10.62 4.85
C ALA A 149 7.50 10.40 5.47
N VAL A 150 6.46 10.86 4.77
CA VAL A 150 5.07 10.81 5.25
C VAL A 150 4.19 10.12 4.23
N GLN A 151 3.41 9.14 4.66
CA GLN A 151 2.40 8.47 3.85
C GLN A 151 1.01 9.04 4.16
N ALA A 152 0.30 9.48 3.15
CA ALA A 152 -1.11 9.84 3.22
C ALA A 152 -2.02 8.63 3.49
N ARG A 153 -3.22 8.89 3.95
CA ARG A 153 -4.32 7.94 3.89
C ARG A 153 -4.71 7.70 2.43
N ASN A 154 -4.30 6.56 1.88
CA ASN A 154 -4.56 6.16 0.50
C ASN A 154 -5.78 5.25 0.43
N GLU A 155 -6.82 5.65 -0.31
CA GLU A 155 -8.07 4.91 -0.47
C GLU A 155 -8.50 4.83 -1.92
N LEU A 156 -9.12 3.71 -2.28
CA LEU A 156 -9.81 3.56 -3.56
C LEU A 156 -11.24 4.10 -3.45
N GLN A 157 -11.65 4.88 -4.42
CA GLN A 157 -13.05 5.28 -4.55
C GLN A 157 -13.89 4.03 -4.82
N THR A 158 -15.00 3.90 -4.10
CA THR A 158 -15.95 2.80 -4.28
C THR A 158 -17.29 3.40 -4.66
N ARG A 159 -17.82 2.98 -5.80
CA ARG A 159 -19.13 3.41 -6.32
C ARG A 159 -20.22 2.45 -5.81
N VAL A 160 -21.44 2.95 -5.74
CA VAL A 160 -22.59 2.14 -5.27
C VAL A 160 -22.91 1.00 -6.25
N ASP A 161 -22.64 1.21 -7.53
CA ASP A 161 -22.83 0.28 -8.64
C ASP A 161 -21.63 -0.68 -8.87
N ASP A 162 -20.53 -0.51 -8.12
CA ASP A 162 -19.39 -1.44 -8.23
C ASP A 162 -19.80 -2.88 -7.91
N PRO A 163 -19.28 -3.86 -8.66
CA PRO A 163 -19.50 -5.28 -8.39
C PRO A 163 -19.11 -5.67 -6.96
N PRO A 164 -19.81 -6.61 -6.32
CA PRO A 164 -19.53 -7.03 -4.94
C PRO A 164 -18.06 -7.43 -4.71
N MET A 165 -17.43 -8.12 -5.68
CA MET A 165 -16.02 -8.52 -5.58
C MET A 165 -15.08 -7.33 -5.54
N THR A 166 -15.37 -6.26 -6.30
CA THR A 166 -14.64 -5.00 -6.28
C THR A 166 -14.79 -4.31 -4.94
N ARG A 167 -16.00 -4.23 -4.40
CA ARG A 167 -16.29 -3.58 -3.10
C ARG A 167 -15.58 -4.30 -1.94
N ILE A 168 -15.61 -5.66 -1.91
CA ILE A 168 -14.89 -6.44 -0.90
C ILE A 168 -13.38 -6.21 -1.03
N SER A 169 -12.86 -6.16 -2.25
CA SER A 169 -11.43 -5.91 -2.48
C SER A 169 -11.00 -4.49 -2.11
N ASN A 170 -11.84 -3.48 -2.35
CA ASN A 170 -11.59 -2.10 -1.94
C ASN A 170 -11.61 -1.98 -0.41
N PHE A 171 -12.51 -2.71 0.27
CA PHE A 171 -12.47 -2.80 1.72
C PHE A 171 -11.16 -3.43 2.23
N ALA A 172 -10.71 -4.54 1.62
CA ALA A 172 -9.44 -5.17 1.99
C ALA A 172 -8.24 -4.21 1.78
N PHE A 173 -8.28 -3.39 0.73
CA PHE A 173 -7.32 -2.32 0.49
C PHE A 173 -7.36 -1.25 1.59
N SER A 174 -8.55 -0.78 1.98
CA SER A 174 -8.72 0.22 3.04
C SER A 174 -8.31 -0.34 4.42
N LEU A 175 -8.60 -1.62 4.71
CA LEU A 175 -8.13 -2.28 5.93
C LEU A 175 -6.59 -2.24 6.02
N LYS A 176 -5.91 -2.58 4.92
CA LYS A 176 -4.44 -2.55 4.85
C LYS A 176 -3.88 -1.14 4.94
N ASN A 177 -4.40 -0.21 4.13
CA ASN A 177 -3.79 1.11 3.91
C ASN A 177 -4.29 2.19 4.87
N VAL A 178 -5.32 1.90 5.68
CA VAL A 178 -5.82 2.82 6.71
C VAL A 178 -5.71 2.21 8.08
N VAL A 179 -6.45 1.13 8.37
CA VAL A 179 -6.55 0.61 9.74
C VAL A 179 -5.22 0.03 10.19
N ARG A 180 -4.59 -0.84 9.38
CA ARG A 180 -3.30 -1.45 9.75
C ARG A 180 -2.16 -0.43 9.77
N GLN A 181 -2.19 0.61 8.92
CA GLN A 181 -1.21 1.70 8.99
C GLN A 181 -1.30 2.48 10.31
N ARG A 182 -2.53 2.76 10.79
CA ARG A 182 -2.74 3.34 12.14
C ARG A 182 -2.17 2.43 13.23
N GLY A 183 -2.42 1.11 13.10
CA GLY A 183 -1.90 0.11 14.04
C GLY A 183 -0.37 0.09 14.07
N MET A 184 0.27 0.03 12.91
CA MET A 184 1.73 0.09 12.79
C MET A 184 2.33 1.36 13.40
N MET A 185 1.71 2.52 13.14
CA MET A 185 2.14 3.78 13.76
C MET A 185 2.08 3.73 15.27
N ARG A 186 1.04 3.09 15.85
CA ARG A 186 0.88 2.99 17.30
C ARG A 186 1.84 1.99 17.92
N ILE A 187 2.10 0.86 17.27
CA ILE A 187 2.93 -0.22 17.78
C ILE A 187 4.41 0.08 17.58
N ALA A 188 4.78 0.54 16.39
CA ALA A 188 6.17 0.65 15.97
C ALA A 188 6.60 2.08 15.57
N GLY A 189 5.70 3.06 15.53
CA GLY A 189 6.03 4.43 15.12
C GLY A 189 6.51 4.53 13.66
N THR A 190 6.09 3.60 12.82
CA THR A 190 6.39 3.58 11.38
C THR A 190 5.20 3.09 10.56
N CYS A 191 5.28 3.24 9.25
CA CYS A 191 4.27 2.78 8.30
C CYS A 191 4.92 2.23 7.03
N VAL A 192 4.12 1.62 6.14
CA VAL A 192 4.56 1.29 4.76
C VAL A 192 4.18 2.42 3.82
N LEU A 193 5.07 2.72 2.88
CA LEU A 193 4.74 3.56 1.73
C LEU A 193 3.88 2.76 0.74
N THR A 194 2.96 3.44 0.03
CA THR A 194 1.91 2.79 -0.78
C THR A 194 1.76 3.40 -2.18
N GLY A 195 2.83 3.96 -2.71
CA GLY A 195 2.96 4.40 -4.09
C GLY A 195 2.50 5.83 -4.35
N THR A 196 1.42 6.28 -3.72
CA THR A 196 0.84 7.63 -3.93
C THR A 196 0.58 8.35 -2.62
N GLY A 197 0.52 9.69 -2.64
CA GLY A 197 0.37 10.49 -1.43
C GLY A 197 1.58 10.34 -0.49
N MET A 198 2.77 10.25 -1.04
CA MET A 198 4.02 10.13 -0.30
C MET A 198 4.77 11.45 -0.31
N ALA A 199 5.01 12.06 0.83
CA ALA A 199 5.81 13.27 0.97
C ALA A 199 7.18 12.95 1.55
N PHE A 200 8.22 13.57 1.01
CA PHE A 200 9.61 13.36 1.41
C PHE A 200 10.28 14.72 1.63
N PRO A 201 11.03 14.93 2.72
CA PRO A 201 12.07 15.96 2.76
C PRO A 201 13.02 15.77 1.56
N TRP A 202 13.50 16.87 0.97
CA TRP A 202 14.32 16.80 -0.23
C TRP A 202 15.56 15.91 -0.09
N ASP A 203 16.26 15.97 1.03
CA ASP A 203 17.45 15.16 1.30
C ASP A 203 17.16 13.66 1.22
N GLN A 204 16.03 13.22 1.77
CA GLN A 204 15.61 11.83 1.70
C GLN A 204 15.18 11.42 0.28
N PHE A 205 14.47 12.31 -0.44
CA PHE A 205 14.09 12.04 -1.82
C PHE A 205 15.29 12.02 -2.77
N ARG A 206 16.25 12.95 -2.58
CA ARG A 206 17.51 12.99 -3.32
C ARG A 206 18.26 11.66 -3.26
N ASP A 207 18.31 11.05 -2.09
CA ASP A 207 19.10 9.85 -1.82
C ASP A 207 18.26 8.54 -1.89
N ALA A 208 16.98 8.64 -2.25
CA ALA A 208 16.10 7.48 -2.38
C ALA A 208 16.50 6.58 -3.56
N PRO A 209 16.41 5.24 -3.42
CA PRO A 209 16.70 4.28 -4.48
C PRO A 209 15.52 4.19 -5.47
N LEU A 210 15.37 5.21 -6.34
CA LEU A 210 14.22 5.36 -7.24
C LEU A 210 14.35 4.55 -8.55
N ALA A 211 15.54 4.51 -9.15
CA ALA A 211 15.77 3.91 -10.48
C ALA A 211 15.63 2.38 -10.43
N THR A 212 14.42 1.87 -10.39
CA THR A 212 14.10 0.45 -10.34
C THR A 212 12.91 0.12 -11.23
N ALA A 213 12.91 -1.09 -11.80
CA ALA A 213 11.78 -1.67 -12.52
C ALA A 213 10.83 -2.46 -11.60
N ASP A 214 11.05 -2.46 -10.29
CA ASP A 214 10.18 -3.16 -9.34
C ASP A 214 8.77 -2.56 -9.36
N SER A 215 7.77 -3.42 -9.37
CA SER A 215 6.35 -3.02 -9.39
C SER A 215 5.83 -2.52 -8.02
N VAL A 216 6.68 -2.55 -7.00
CA VAL A 216 6.43 -2.11 -5.62
C VAL A 216 7.64 -1.30 -5.12
N GLU A 217 8.07 -0.34 -5.94
CA GLU A 217 9.20 0.56 -5.68
C GLU A 217 9.01 1.35 -4.37
N ASP A 218 7.77 1.70 -4.05
CA ASP A 218 7.36 2.40 -2.84
C ASP A 218 7.74 1.62 -1.57
N LEU A 219 7.45 0.32 -1.55
CA LEU A 219 7.84 -0.55 -0.45
C LEU A 219 9.37 -0.59 -0.31
N ALA A 220 10.09 -0.73 -1.41
CA ALA A 220 11.55 -0.76 -1.40
C ALA A 220 12.16 0.55 -0.86
N ILE A 221 11.60 1.71 -1.26
CA ILE A 221 12.00 3.03 -0.74
C ILE A 221 11.75 3.10 0.78
N GLY A 222 10.54 2.73 1.23
CA GLY A 222 10.18 2.76 2.65
C GLY A 222 11.12 1.90 3.51
N LEU A 223 11.46 0.71 3.04
CA LEU A 223 12.40 -0.20 3.73
C LEU A 223 13.82 0.35 3.78
N ALA A 224 14.28 0.99 2.70
CA ALA A 224 15.59 1.64 2.68
C ALA A 224 15.66 2.80 3.68
N LEU A 225 14.58 3.58 3.83
CA LEU A 225 14.48 4.65 4.82
C LEU A 225 14.51 4.11 6.25
N VAL A 226 13.76 3.04 6.56
CA VAL A 226 13.80 2.41 7.89
C VAL A 226 15.21 1.97 8.24
N ARG A 227 15.92 1.29 7.34
CA ARG A 227 17.31 0.83 7.57
C ARG A 227 18.31 1.97 7.79
N ARG A 228 18.01 3.18 7.31
CA ARG A 228 18.80 4.40 7.54
C ARG A 228 18.37 5.19 8.78
N GLY A 229 17.40 4.70 9.55
CA GLY A 229 16.87 5.39 10.73
C GLY A 229 15.78 6.43 10.42
N HIS A 230 15.41 6.62 9.15
CA HIS A 230 14.42 7.59 8.69
C HIS A 230 13.04 6.93 8.45
N ALA A 231 12.57 6.13 9.39
CA ALA A 231 11.32 5.38 9.27
C ALA A 231 10.14 6.29 8.89
N PRO A 232 9.37 5.97 7.82
CA PRO A 232 8.22 6.77 7.40
C PRO A 232 7.14 6.88 8.48
N VAL A 233 6.32 7.93 8.41
CA VAL A 233 5.17 8.15 9.29
C VAL A 233 3.88 8.22 8.49
N TYR A 234 2.77 7.80 9.10
CA TYR A 234 1.45 7.82 8.49
C TYR A 234 0.62 9.02 8.95
N ARG A 235 -0.08 9.67 8.03
CA ARG A 235 -1.01 10.77 8.30
C ARG A 235 -2.44 10.39 7.92
N ASP A 236 -3.24 10.06 8.92
CA ASP A 236 -4.64 9.64 8.75
C ASP A 236 -5.57 10.79 8.29
N ASP A 237 -5.22 12.01 8.61
CA ASP A 237 -5.96 13.24 8.29
C ASP A 237 -5.57 13.89 6.95
N ALA A 238 -4.61 13.31 6.23
CA ALA A 238 -4.24 13.69 4.87
C ALA A 238 -4.68 12.59 3.92
N ARG A 239 -5.84 12.76 3.26
CA ARG A 239 -6.44 11.73 2.41
C ARG A 239 -6.14 11.98 0.94
N VAL A 240 -5.80 10.89 0.25
CA VAL A 240 -5.66 10.84 -1.21
C VAL A 240 -6.53 9.69 -1.70
N THR A 241 -7.31 9.94 -2.73
CA THR A 241 -8.20 8.94 -3.34
C THR A 241 -7.84 8.73 -4.80
N SER A 242 -7.99 7.48 -5.28
CA SER A 242 -7.87 7.13 -6.68
C SER A 242 -9.09 6.33 -7.16
N PRO A 243 -9.44 6.38 -8.44
CA PRO A 243 -10.49 5.53 -9.00
C PRO A 243 -10.12 4.06 -8.81
N ALA A 244 -11.10 3.23 -8.45
CA ALA A 244 -10.91 1.79 -8.51
C ALA A 244 -10.97 1.34 -9.97
N ALA A 245 -10.00 0.52 -10.40
CA ALA A 245 -10.09 -0.13 -11.70
C ALA A 245 -11.31 -1.06 -11.75
N SER A 246 -11.97 -1.15 -12.91
CA SER A 246 -13.14 -1.99 -13.14
C SER A 246 -12.82 -3.21 -14.02
N GLY A 247 -13.70 -4.19 -14.06
CA GLY A 247 -13.63 -5.33 -14.97
C GLY A 247 -12.31 -6.11 -14.92
N THR A 248 -11.77 -6.45 -16.08
CA THR A 248 -10.53 -7.21 -16.26
C THR A 248 -9.29 -6.42 -15.82
N ALA A 249 -9.31 -5.09 -15.99
CA ALA A 249 -8.25 -4.19 -15.55
C ALA A 249 -8.03 -4.26 -14.03
N ALA A 250 -9.12 -4.37 -13.24
CA ALA A 250 -9.05 -4.54 -11.79
C ALA A 250 -8.34 -5.84 -11.39
N VAL A 251 -8.63 -6.95 -12.09
CA VAL A 251 -8.00 -8.26 -11.82
C VAL A 251 -6.51 -8.18 -12.12
N THR A 252 -6.14 -7.62 -13.27
CA THR A 252 -4.73 -7.47 -13.70
C THR A 252 -3.95 -6.59 -12.74
N GLN A 253 -4.49 -5.44 -12.35
CA GLN A 253 -3.86 -4.52 -11.41
C GLN A 253 -3.63 -5.18 -10.04
N ARG A 254 -4.67 -5.85 -9.50
CA ARG A 254 -4.59 -6.51 -8.19
C ARG A 254 -3.63 -7.70 -8.22
N THR A 255 -3.64 -8.49 -9.28
CA THR A 255 -2.68 -9.58 -9.46
C THR A 255 -1.25 -9.05 -9.41
N ARG A 256 -0.96 -7.98 -10.14
CA ARG A 256 0.35 -7.33 -10.13
C ARG A 256 0.76 -6.85 -8.73
N TRP A 257 -0.15 -6.18 -8.01
CA TRP A 257 0.14 -5.68 -6.66
C TRP A 257 0.36 -6.81 -5.65
N GLU A 258 -0.50 -7.84 -5.67
CA GLU A 258 -0.40 -8.96 -4.73
C GLU A 258 0.83 -9.83 -5.01
N HIS A 259 1.12 -10.13 -6.28
CA HIS A 259 2.32 -10.87 -6.66
C HIS A 259 3.60 -10.09 -6.35
N GLY A 260 3.64 -8.79 -6.69
CA GLY A 260 4.77 -7.91 -6.37
C GLY A 260 5.00 -7.83 -4.86
N PHE A 261 3.94 -7.66 -4.07
CA PHE A 261 4.03 -7.63 -2.62
C PHE A 261 4.58 -8.96 -2.06
N ILE A 262 4.02 -10.11 -2.45
CA ILE A 262 4.46 -11.43 -1.96
C ILE A 262 5.92 -11.68 -2.32
N ALA A 263 6.32 -11.42 -3.57
CA ALA A 263 7.70 -11.61 -4.02
C ALA A 263 8.70 -10.71 -3.30
N THR A 264 8.32 -9.47 -2.99
CA THR A 264 9.16 -8.53 -2.24
C THR A 264 9.19 -8.88 -0.76
N ALA A 265 8.02 -9.16 -0.17
CA ALA A 265 7.88 -9.49 1.24
C ALA A 265 8.65 -10.76 1.61
N SER A 266 8.53 -11.84 0.83
CA SER A 266 9.24 -13.11 1.10
C SER A 266 10.77 -12.94 1.13
N ARG A 267 11.31 -12.03 0.32
CA ARG A 267 12.74 -11.75 0.24
C ARG A 267 13.21 -10.80 1.35
N ILE A 268 12.38 -9.84 1.74
CA ILE A 268 12.78 -8.72 2.59
C ILE A 268 12.36 -8.92 4.07
N ALA A 269 11.22 -9.56 4.34
CA ALA A 269 10.75 -9.74 5.71
C ALA A 269 11.79 -10.42 6.65
N PRO A 270 12.44 -11.55 6.27
CA PRO A 270 13.44 -12.16 7.12
C PRO A 270 14.63 -11.24 7.40
N ARG A 271 15.04 -10.45 6.38
CA ARG A 271 16.15 -9.49 6.53
C ARG A 271 15.80 -8.35 7.47
N MET A 272 14.56 -7.85 7.43
CA MET A 272 14.09 -6.80 8.33
C MET A 272 13.98 -7.30 9.77
N ILE A 273 13.47 -8.52 9.97
CA ILE A 273 13.43 -9.18 11.30
C ILE A 273 14.83 -9.35 11.84
N GLY A 274 15.76 -9.93 11.06
CA GLY A 274 17.14 -10.12 11.45
C GLY A 274 17.86 -8.80 11.76
N HIS A 275 17.66 -7.76 10.95
CA HIS A 275 18.20 -6.42 11.21
C HIS A 275 17.62 -5.83 12.51
N GLY A 276 16.30 -5.95 12.70
CA GLY A 276 15.64 -5.47 13.92
C GLY A 276 16.17 -6.13 15.20
N ILE A 277 16.37 -7.44 15.16
CA ILE A 277 16.96 -8.18 16.29
C ILE A 277 18.42 -7.75 16.53
N ALA A 278 19.25 -7.75 15.46
CA ALA A 278 20.68 -7.45 15.57
C ALA A 278 20.98 -6.02 16.02
N ARG A 279 20.10 -5.07 15.68
CA ARG A 279 20.27 -3.64 15.98
C ARG A 279 19.35 -3.14 17.10
N LEU A 280 18.54 -4.01 17.70
CA LEU A 280 17.48 -3.67 18.65
C LEU A 280 16.54 -2.59 18.08
N ASP A 281 16.31 -2.62 16.77
CA ASP A 281 15.43 -1.71 16.07
C ASP A 281 14.02 -2.31 15.98
N TRP A 282 13.15 -1.89 16.92
CA TRP A 282 11.77 -2.33 16.99
C TRP A 282 10.95 -2.00 15.72
N ARG A 283 11.27 -0.88 15.06
CA ARG A 283 10.59 -0.47 13.82
C ARG A 283 10.87 -1.44 12.68
N ALA A 284 12.15 -1.77 12.49
CA ALA A 284 12.57 -2.74 11.48
C ALA A 284 12.02 -4.14 11.79
N PHE A 285 12.07 -4.57 13.05
CA PHE A 285 11.53 -5.84 13.49
C PHE A 285 10.04 -5.96 13.19
N TRP A 286 9.22 -4.98 13.65
CA TRP A 286 7.78 -5.01 13.43
C TRP A 286 7.41 -4.90 11.97
N LEU A 287 8.11 -4.07 11.19
CA LEU A 287 7.91 -3.99 9.75
C LEU A 287 8.16 -5.32 9.05
N GLY A 288 9.19 -6.07 9.49
CA GLY A 288 9.41 -7.44 9.03
C GLY A 288 8.23 -8.37 9.33
N LEU A 289 7.66 -8.31 10.54
CA LEU A 289 6.46 -9.06 10.92
C LEU A 289 5.23 -8.66 10.07
N HIS A 290 5.04 -7.36 9.84
CA HIS A 290 3.98 -6.84 8.98
C HIS A 290 4.04 -7.44 7.57
N LEU A 291 5.24 -7.54 6.99
CA LEU A 291 5.48 -8.11 5.67
C LEU A 291 5.20 -9.61 5.60
N MET A 292 5.23 -10.33 6.73
CA MET A 292 4.85 -11.75 6.80
C MET A 292 3.34 -11.98 6.73
N VAL A 293 2.52 -10.92 6.73
CA VAL A 293 1.07 -11.03 6.55
C VAL A 293 0.72 -10.94 5.07
N PRO A 294 0.37 -12.04 4.41
CA PRO A 294 -0.04 -12.06 3.00
C PRO A 294 -1.31 -11.22 2.76
N PRO A 295 -1.73 -11.03 1.50
CA PRO A 295 -3.03 -10.43 1.19
C PRO A 295 -4.17 -11.12 1.95
N LEU A 296 -5.16 -10.32 2.41
CA LEU A 296 -6.19 -10.76 3.36
C LEU A 296 -6.88 -12.07 2.96
N ALA A 297 -7.28 -12.20 1.69
CA ALA A 297 -7.95 -13.41 1.19
C ALA A 297 -7.03 -14.65 1.24
N LEU A 298 -5.74 -14.48 0.94
CA LEU A 298 -4.76 -15.57 1.01
C LEU A 298 -4.53 -15.98 2.47
N THR A 299 -4.40 -15.01 3.38
CA THR A 299 -4.21 -15.27 4.81
C THR A 299 -5.34 -16.12 5.39
N PHE A 300 -6.60 -15.70 5.19
CA PHE A 300 -7.74 -16.47 5.66
C PHE A 300 -7.92 -17.80 4.90
N GLY A 301 -7.68 -17.81 3.58
CA GLY A 301 -7.77 -19.03 2.77
C GLY A 301 -6.80 -20.12 3.25
N LEU A 302 -5.53 -19.78 3.46
CA LEU A 302 -4.52 -20.71 3.98
C LEU A 302 -4.85 -21.18 5.40
N ALA A 303 -5.36 -20.27 6.25
CA ALA A 303 -5.74 -20.64 7.62
C ALA A 303 -6.94 -21.61 7.64
N LEU A 304 -7.93 -21.41 6.77
CA LEU A 304 -9.09 -22.31 6.66
C LEU A 304 -8.68 -23.70 6.11
N ILE A 305 -7.78 -23.76 5.13
CA ILE A 305 -7.21 -25.01 4.63
C ILE A 305 -6.44 -25.73 5.75
N ALA A 306 -5.57 -24.99 6.46
CA ALA A 306 -4.85 -25.55 7.60
C ALA A 306 -5.79 -26.05 8.70
N LEU A 307 -6.86 -25.31 8.99
CA LEU A 307 -7.88 -25.72 9.97
C LEU A 307 -8.53 -27.03 9.56
N ALA A 308 -8.91 -27.21 8.29
CA ALA A 308 -9.48 -28.47 7.81
C ALA A 308 -8.51 -29.65 7.96
N ILE A 309 -7.23 -29.45 7.61
CA ILE A 309 -6.19 -30.47 7.75
C ILE A 309 -5.96 -30.84 9.23
N VAL A 310 -5.79 -29.82 10.10
CA VAL A 310 -5.53 -30.03 11.52
C VAL A 310 -6.74 -30.68 12.23
N THR A 311 -7.97 -30.35 11.81
CA THR A 311 -9.18 -31.00 12.30
C THR A 311 -9.23 -32.47 11.90
N GLY A 312 -8.86 -32.82 10.65
CA GLY A 312 -8.73 -34.21 10.21
C GLY A 312 -7.70 -34.99 11.02
N LEU A 313 -6.53 -34.38 11.26
CA LEU A 313 -5.48 -34.98 12.10
C LEU A 313 -5.93 -35.10 13.58
N GLY A 314 -6.84 -34.25 14.03
CA GLY A 314 -7.38 -34.25 15.39
C GLY A 314 -8.08 -35.54 15.80
N GLN A 315 -8.60 -36.30 14.83
CA GLN A 315 -9.22 -37.62 15.08
C GLN A 315 -8.21 -38.61 15.74
N VAL A 316 -6.92 -38.44 15.46
CA VAL A 316 -5.84 -39.31 15.98
C VAL A 316 -4.97 -38.57 17.01
N ALA A 317 -4.77 -37.28 16.83
CA ALA A 317 -3.78 -36.48 17.57
C ALA A 317 -4.38 -35.55 18.63
N GLY A 318 -5.73 -35.51 18.73
CA GLY A 318 -6.45 -34.57 19.60
C GLY A 318 -6.74 -33.22 18.94
N PHE A 319 -7.82 -32.56 19.34
CA PHE A 319 -8.36 -31.35 18.70
C PHE A 319 -7.79 -30.03 19.22
N VAL A 320 -6.87 -30.03 20.20
CA VAL A 320 -6.33 -28.79 20.78
C VAL A 320 -5.73 -27.86 19.74
N PRO A 321 -4.89 -28.32 18.77
CA PRO A 321 -4.36 -27.44 17.73
C PRO A 321 -5.46 -26.86 16.81
N ALA A 322 -6.51 -27.65 16.50
CA ALA A 322 -7.63 -27.20 15.69
C ALA A 322 -8.44 -26.11 16.41
N LEU A 323 -8.74 -26.30 17.70
CA LEU A 323 -9.44 -25.32 18.52
C LEU A 323 -8.64 -24.03 18.69
N ALA A 324 -7.32 -24.13 18.89
CA ALA A 324 -6.44 -22.97 18.95
C ALA A 324 -6.46 -22.17 17.65
N LEU A 325 -6.32 -22.84 16.49
CA LEU A 325 -6.36 -22.17 15.18
C LEU A 325 -7.74 -21.56 14.90
N LEU A 326 -8.82 -22.27 15.23
CA LEU A 326 -10.18 -21.75 15.09
C LEU A 326 -10.38 -20.48 15.94
N SER A 327 -9.88 -20.48 17.18
CA SER A 327 -9.93 -19.28 18.04
C SER A 327 -9.17 -18.10 17.44
N ILE A 328 -7.98 -18.33 16.88
CA ILE A 328 -7.18 -17.30 16.22
C ILE A 328 -7.93 -16.75 14.98
N ILE A 329 -8.50 -17.62 14.15
CA ILE A 329 -9.31 -17.22 12.96
C ILE A 329 -10.50 -16.39 13.39
N THR A 330 -11.20 -16.80 14.45
CA THR A 330 -12.38 -16.09 14.97
C THR A 330 -12.02 -14.70 15.48
N VAL A 331 -10.98 -14.57 16.29
CA VAL A 331 -10.52 -13.28 16.83
C VAL A 331 -10.03 -12.37 15.68
N ALA A 332 -9.30 -12.92 14.71
CA ALA A 332 -8.89 -12.16 13.52
C ALA A 332 -10.10 -11.68 12.69
N GLY A 333 -11.11 -12.54 12.52
CA GLY A 333 -12.35 -12.18 11.85
C GLY A 333 -13.10 -11.05 12.57
N LEU A 334 -13.20 -11.11 13.90
CA LEU A 334 -13.79 -10.03 14.70
C LEU A 334 -13.01 -8.72 14.60
N ALA A 335 -11.68 -8.78 14.61
CA ALA A 335 -10.84 -7.61 14.39
C ALA A 335 -11.08 -6.99 12.99
N VAL A 336 -11.17 -7.82 11.95
CA VAL A 336 -11.49 -7.37 10.57
C VAL A 336 -12.89 -6.76 10.51
N LEU A 337 -13.88 -7.31 11.20
CA LEU A 337 -15.22 -6.73 11.33
C LEU A 337 -15.19 -5.38 12.05
N GLY A 338 -14.36 -5.24 13.08
CA GLY A 338 -14.10 -3.94 13.71
C GLY A 338 -13.51 -2.92 12.74
N GLY A 339 -12.54 -3.33 11.90
CA GLY A 339 -11.99 -2.54 10.81
C GLY A 339 -13.04 -2.16 9.76
N TRP A 340 -13.92 -3.11 9.37
CA TRP A 340 -15.05 -2.86 8.48
C TRP A 340 -15.98 -1.82 9.07
N ALA A 341 -16.28 -1.90 10.36
CA ALA A 341 -17.13 -0.93 11.04
C ALA A 341 -16.56 0.50 11.00
N GLN A 342 -15.23 0.66 10.89
CA GLN A 342 -14.53 1.94 10.84
C GLN A 342 -14.42 2.53 9.43
N VAL A 343 -14.07 1.72 8.45
CA VAL A 343 -13.70 2.20 7.11
C VAL A 343 -14.48 1.53 5.97
N GLY A 344 -15.25 0.46 6.27
CA GLY A 344 -15.88 -0.37 5.23
C GLY A 344 -17.36 -0.13 5.03
N ARG A 345 -18.11 0.36 6.04
CA ARG A 345 -19.58 0.39 6.01
C ARG A 345 -20.17 1.12 4.81
N ALA A 346 -19.60 2.25 4.43
CA ALA A 346 -20.09 3.04 3.31
C ALA A 346 -19.87 2.34 1.96
N ALA A 347 -18.73 1.67 1.82
CA ALA A 347 -18.35 1.01 0.57
C ALA A 347 -18.92 -0.42 0.45
N LEU A 348 -19.06 -1.15 1.56
CA LEU A 348 -19.46 -2.56 1.62
C LEU A 348 -20.58 -2.75 2.65
N PRO A 349 -21.85 -2.77 2.24
CA PRO A 349 -22.98 -3.08 3.13
C PRO A 349 -22.84 -4.42 3.85
N PHE A 350 -23.36 -4.52 5.06
CA PHE A 350 -23.27 -5.74 5.89
C PHE A 350 -23.73 -7.00 5.15
N ALA A 351 -24.84 -6.92 4.42
CA ALA A 351 -25.39 -8.04 3.66
C ALA A 351 -24.41 -8.60 2.60
N MET A 352 -23.46 -7.80 2.12
CA MET A 352 -22.45 -8.27 1.17
C MET A 352 -21.31 -9.06 1.82
N LEU A 353 -21.16 -9.00 3.15
CA LEU A 353 -20.15 -9.79 3.86
C LEU A 353 -20.37 -11.30 3.71
N ILE A 354 -21.63 -11.74 3.48
CA ILE A 354 -21.94 -13.14 3.18
C ILE A 354 -21.21 -13.66 1.92
N ARG A 355 -20.77 -12.77 1.02
CA ARG A 355 -20.05 -13.12 -0.20
C ARG A 355 -18.53 -13.23 0.01
N VAL A 356 -18.01 -12.99 1.21
CA VAL A 356 -16.57 -13.10 1.50
C VAL A 356 -16.00 -14.49 1.23
N PRO A 357 -16.67 -15.61 1.59
CA PRO A 357 -16.17 -16.94 1.20
C PRO A 357 -16.03 -17.10 -0.31
N LEU A 358 -17.03 -16.64 -1.07
CA LEU A 358 -16.96 -16.65 -2.54
C LEU A 358 -15.83 -15.78 -3.08
N TYR A 359 -15.56 -14.62 -2.45
CA TYR A 359 -14.43 -13.77 -2.80
C TYR A 359 -13.07 -14.47 -2.57
N ILE A 360 -12.92 -15.21 -1.46
CA ILE A 360 -11.71 -15.99 -1.19
C ILE A 360 -11.52 -17.05 -2.27
N ALA A 361 -12.58 -17.81 -2.61
CA ALA A 361 -12.54 -18.81 -3.67
C ALA A 361 -12.21 -18.19 -5.04
N TRP A 362 -12.80 -17.03 -5.37
CA TRP A 362 -12.54 -16.31 -6.61
C TRP A 362 -11.07 -15.86 -6.74
N LYS A 363 -10.38 -15.63 -5.63
CA LYS A 363 -8.96 -15.28 -5.60
C LYS A 363 -8.00 -16.45 -5.81
N LEU A 364 -8.43 -17.70 -5.62
CA LEU A 364 -7.58 -18.88 -5.73
C LEU A 364 -6.81 -18.98 -7.07
N PRO A 365 -7.41 -18.72 -8.26
CA PRO A 365 -6.68 -18.76 -9.52
C PRO A 365 -5.53 -17.75 -9.59
N ILE A 366 -5.66 -16.59 -8.93
CA ILE A 366 -4.61 -15.57 -8.87
C ILE A 366 -3.40 -16.13 -8.12
N TYR A 367 -3.64 -16.80 -6.98
CA TYR A 367 -2.57 -17.37 -6.17
C TYR A 367 -1.95 -18.62 -6.77
N LEU A 368 -2.73 -19.44 -7.49
CA LEU A 368 -2.20 -20.60 -8.23
C LEU A 368 -1.27 -20.19 -9.39
N LYS A 369 -1.48 -19.03 -10.01
CA LYS A 369 -0.55 -18.47 -11.00
C LYS A 369 0.80 -18.10 -10.39
N LEU A 370 0.86 -17.77 -9.11
CA LEU A 370 2.11 -17.45 -8.41
C LEU A 370 3.08 -18.64 -8.40
N THR A 371 2.57 -19.88 -8.26
CA THR A 371 3.38 -21.10 -8.22
C THR A 371 3.97 -21.48 -9.59
N ARG A 372 3.40 -20.94 -10.70
CA ARG A 372 3.83 -21.21 -12.08
C ARG A 372 4.87 -20.22 -12.62
N GLY A 373 5.38 -19.32 -11.78
CA GLY A 373 6.32 -18.28 -12.15
C GLY A 373 5.60 -16.95 -12.46
N ALA A 374 5.82 -15.95 -11.60
CA ALA A 374 5.28 -14.62 -11.82
C ALA A 374 5.95 -14.00 -13.05
N ASP A 375 5.16 -13.56 -14.02
CA ASP A 375 5.64 -12.73 -15.10
C ASP A 375 6.08 -11.39 -14.50
N ARG A 376 7.39 -11.14 -14.47
CA ARG A 376 7.99 -9.94 -13.88
C ARG A 376 7.96 -8.73 -14.83
N ARG A 377 7.37 -8.87 -16.01
CA ARG A 377 7.32 -7.81 -17.00
C ARG A 377 6.30 -6.76 -16.58
N TRP A 378 6.71 -5.51 -16.66
CA TRP A 378 5.80 -4.38 -16.51
C TRP A 378 4.74 -4.45 -17.62
N THR A 379 3.47 -4.56 -17.24
CA THR A 379 2.32 -4.52 -18.15
C THR A 379 1.44 -3.36 -17.78
N ARG A 380 1.07 -2.54 -18.78
CA ARG A 380 0.11 -1.44 -18.61
C ARG A 380 -1.24 -2.00 -18.15
N THR A 381 -1.87 -1.35 -17.19
CA THR A 381 -3.29 -1.54 -16.90
C THR A 381 -4.07 -0.66 -17.86
N GLU A 382 -4.78 -1.22 -18.81
CA GLU A 382 -5.71 -0.46 -19.65
C GLU A 382 -6.81 0.10 -18.75
N ARG A 383 -7.10 1.39 -18.94
CA ARG A 383 -8.18 2.09 -18.25
C ARG A 383 -9.20 2.49 -19.32
N ASP A 384 -10.46 2.11 -19.12
CA ASP A 384 -11.59 2.54 -19.93
C ASP A 384 -11.92 4.00 -19.69
#